data_6354ef05440efe6ac73d7f90bb72a469
#
_entry.id   6354ef05440efe6ac73d7f90bb72a469
#
_cell.length_a   1.000
_cell.length_b   1.000
_cell.length_c   1.000
_cell.angle_alpha   90.00
_cell.angle_beta   90.00
_cell.angle_gamma   90.00
#
_symmetry.space_group_name_H-M   'P 1'
#
loop_
_entity.id
_entity.type
_entity.pdbx_description
1 polymer ?
#
loop_
_entity_poly.entity_id
_entity_poly.type
_entity_poly.pdbx_seq_one_letter_code
_entity_poly.pdbx_strand_id
1 'polypeptide(L)'
;MKKQGLFFSKAILVLFLASLMSITVLGQTRPAQAEGQETQAAREYFIREYIIGPRDLLEIKVFELPEFDHTVRVSEDGSITLPLLGNVQVGGLTKEKVEQKIADLLEKYVKRAQVSVFIKEYQSSRVAIIGAVEKPGMYELVGRQSLLQMISQAGGFKENAANEIYVLREGQDGNTASISIDLEDLLLNGNQRLNIPLQPNDVINVPVDKLITIYVFGQVRNPGALQVKISKKITLLQAIAQAGGLSENASKRGVIVKRKDKSGKETNLRVNLNDIIKGKRKDIPLREGDVVIVKESIF
;
A
#
# COMPACT_ATOMS: atom_id res chain seq x y z
N MET A 1 -8.05 10.66 81.86
CA MET A 1 -8.86 11.67 82.57
C MET A 1 -9.66 12.42 81.54
N LYS A 2 -10.97 12.21 81.60
CA LYS A 2 -12.10 13.21 81.64
C LYS A 2 -12.10 14.11 80.35
N LYS A 3 -13.18 14.34 79.70
CA LYS A 3 -14.65 14.12 79.71
C LYS A 3 -15.15 14.90 78.49
N GLN A 4 -16.01 14.35 77.65
CA GLN A 4 -17.44 14.69 77.52
C GLN A 4 -17.74 16.18 77.26
N GLY A 5 -18.48 16.45 76.23
CA GLY A 5 -19.91 16.59 76.11
C GLY A 5 -20.24 17.27 74.78
N LEU A 6 -21.02 16.81 74.01
CA LEU A 6 -22.51 16.64 74.00
C LEU A 6 -23.30 17.95 73.82
N PHE A 7 -24.10 17.95 72.80
CA PHE A 7 -25.47 18.48 72.70
C PHE A 7 -25.80 19.78 71.91
N PHE A 8 -26.68 19.50 70.97
CA PHE A 8 -27.93 20.20 70.56
C PHE A 8 -27.81 21.47 69.67
N SER A 9 -28.34 21.34 68.52
CA SER A 9 -29.75 21.50 68.12
C SER A 9 -30.09 22.92 67.64
N LYS A 10 -30.60 23.04 66.55
CA LYS A 10 -31.84 23.69 66.09
C LYS A 10 -31.74 24.41 64.78
N ALA A 11 -32.66 24.03 64.00
CA ALA A 11 -33.10 24.62 62.73
C ALA A 11 -33.33 26.13 62.83
N ILE A 12 -32.90 26.85 61.80
CA ILE A 12 -33.56 28.06 61.35
C ILE A 12 -33.68 28.02 59.82
N LEU A 13 -34.92 27.97 59.42
CA LEU A 13 -35.49 28.20 58.11
C LEU A 13 -35.37 29.68 57.79
N VAL A 14 -34.71 30.06 56.69
CA VAL A 14 -34.95 31.34 56.02
C VAL A 14 -34.93 31.16 54.53
N LEU A 15 -36.08 31.38 53.92
CA LEU A 15 -36.30 31.65 52.52
C LEU A 15 -35.43 32.83 52.05
N PHE A 16 -34.74 32.67 50.88
CA PHE A 16 -34.57 33.82 50.00
C PHE A 16 -34.45 33.36 48.54
N LEU A 17 -35.44 33.76 47.82
CA LEU A 17 -35.54 34.19 46.40
C LEU A 17 -34.67 33.54 45.31
N ALA A 18 -35.40 33.06 44.39
CA ALA A 18 -35.07 32.75 43.00
C ALA A 18 -34.16 33.79 42.30
N SER A 19 -33.08 33.32 41.70
CA SER A 19 -32.52 33.95 40.53
C SER A 19 -32.33 32.85 39.46
N LEU A 20 -33.24 32.89 38.52
CA LEU A 20 -33.26 32.07 37.30
C LEU A 20 -32.08 32.51 36.44
N MET A 21 -31.00 31.77 36.40
CA MET A 21 -29.96 31.94 35.43
C MET A 21 -30.05 30.76 34.46
N SER A 22 -30.79 31.01 33.36
CA SER A 22 -30.93 30.09 32.24
C SER A 22 -29.55 29.92 31.56
N ILE A 23 -28.87 28.83 31.86
CA ILE A 23 -27.73 28.38 31.05
C ILE A 23 -28.32 27.71 29.79
N THR A 24 -28.35 28.45 28.70
CA THR A 24 -28.62 27.92 27.38
C THR A 24 -27.42 27.04 26.97
N VAL A 25 -27.54 25.74 27.22
CA VAL A 25 -26.69 24.75 26.59
C VAL A 25 -27.02 24.76 25.10
N LEU A 26 -26.20 25.43 24.30
CA LEU A 26 -26.18 25.23 22.86
C LEU A 26 -25.73 23.78 22.59
N GLY A 27 -26.70 22.90 22.52
CA GLY A 27 -26.50 21.56 21.98
C GLY A 27 -26.11 21.68 20.51
N GLN A 28 -24.83 21.50 20.23
CA GLN A 28 -24.39 21.20 18.85
C GLN A 28 -24.94 19.82 18.51
N THR A 29 -26.12 19.79 17.90
CA THR A 29 -26.61 18.61 17.18
C THR A 29 -25.69 18.37 15.99
N ARG A 30 -24.72 17.47 16.12
CA ARG A 30 -24.06 16.85 14.97
C ARG A 30 -25.17 16.21 14.12
N PRO A 31 -25.22 16.47 12.82
CA PRO A 31 -26.23 15.85 11.97
C PRO A 31 -25.95 14.34 11.93
N ALA A 32 -26.88 13.56 12.48
CA ALA A 32 -26.89 12.09 12.45
C ALA A 32 -26.93 11.48 11.03
N GLN A 33 -26.98 12.32 9.99
CA GLN A 33 -26.98 11.88 8.60
C GLN A 33 -25.58 11.56 8.03
N ALA A 34 -24.50 12.07 8.63
CA ALA A 34 -23.14 11.79 8.15
C ALA A 34 -22.67 10.37 8.49
N GLU A 35 -23.03 9.87 9.68
CA GLU A 35 -22.63 8.52 10.11
C GLU A 35 -23.34 7.40 9.30
N GLY A 36 -24.56 7.64 8.85
CA GLY A 36 -25.31 6.68 8.03
C GLY A 36 -24.77 6.56 6.58
N GLN A 37 -24.28 7.66 6.02
CA GLN A 37 -23.75 7.67 4.66
C GLN A 37 -22.34 7.07 4.57
N GLU A 38 -21.48 7.32 5.58
CA GLU A 38 -20.16 6.68 5.65
C GLU A 38 -20.26 5.15 5.86
N THR A 39 -21.22 4.69 6.65
CA THR A 39 -21.43 3.25 6.89
C THR A 39 -22.02 2.54 5.67
N GLN A 40 -22.86 3.21 4.89
CA GLN A 40 -23.45 2.66 3.67
C GLN A 40 -22.44 2.63 2.52
N ALA A 41 -21.68 3.71 2.31
CA ALA A 41 -20.57 3.75 1.35
C ALA A 41 -19.46 2.75 1.71
N ALA A 42 -19.15 2.56 3.01
CA ALA A 42 -18.22 1.54 3.47
C ALA A 42 -18.74 0.12 3.22
N ARG A 43 -20.04 -0.13 3.37
CA ARG A 43 -20.65 -1.44 3.06
C ARG A 43 -20.69 -1.73 1.57
N GLU A 44 -21.03 -0.76 0.73
CA GLU A 44 -20.96 -0.90 -0.73
C GLU A 44 -19.50 -1.08 -1.23
N TYR A 45 -18.51 -0.56 -0.47
CA TYR A 45 -17.11 -0.72 -0.78
C TYR A 45 -16.63 -2.18 -0.66
N PHE A 46 -17.27 -3.00 0.18
CA PHE A 46 -16.86 -4.38 0.47
C PHE A 46 -17.52 -5.45 -0.41
N ILE A 47 -18.57 -5.13 -1.20
CA ILE A 47 -19.30 -6.13 -1.97
C ILE A 47 -19.31 -5.71 -3.44
N ARG A 48 -18.17 -5.75 -4.12
CA ARG A 48 -18.21 -5.94 -5.57
C ARG A 48 -18.17 -7.44 -5.83
N GLU A 49 -19.31 -7.93 -6.31
CA GLU A 49 -19.44 -9.29 -6.80
C GLU A 49 -18.42 -9.54 -7.90
N TYR A 50 -17.87 -10.76 -7.93
CA TYR A 50 -16.95 -11.17 -8.98
C TYR A 50 -17.65 -11.15 -10.34
N ILE A 51 -16.98 -10.58 -11.32
CA ILE A 51 -17.44 -10.58 -12.72
C ILE A 51 -16.70 -11.68 -13.45
N ILE A 52 -17.45 -12.64 -13.96
CA ILE A 52 -16.92 -13.76 -14.75
C ILE A 52 -16.30 -13.23 -16.02
N GLY A 53 -15.11 -13.73 -16.34
CA GLY A 53 -14.34 -13.32 -17.51
C GLY A 53 -13.73 -14.50 -18.27
N PRO A 54 -13.01 -14.21 -19.37
CA PRO A 54 -12.37 -15.23 -20.18
C PRO A 54 -11.42 -16.11 -19.36
N ARG A 55 -11.35 -17.38 -19.73
CA ARG A 55 -10.53 -18.45 -19.10
C ARG A 55 -10.97 -18.90 -17.72
N ASP A 56 -11.97 -18.29 -17.07
CA ASP A 56 -12.51 -18.80 -15.82
C ASP A 56 -13.06 -20.20 -16.00
N LEU A 57 -12.90 -21.04 -14.98
CA LEU A 57 -13.44 -22.40 -14.99
C LEU A 57 -14.71 -22.43 -14.12
N LEU A 58 -15.83 -22.72 -14.73
CA LEU A 58 -17.13 -22.76 -14.08
C LEU A 58 -17.61 -24.21 -13.93
N GLU A 59 -18.10 -24.57 -12.76
CA GLU A 59 -18.85 -25.78 -12.51
C GLU A 59 -20.33 -25.38 -12.40
N ILE A 60 -21.16 -25.89 -13.31
CA ILE A 60 -22.58 -25.62 -13.38
C ILE A 60 -23.29 -26.87 -12.89
N LYS A 61 -24.21 -26.74 -11.95
CA LYS A 61 -25.04 -27.82 -11.41
C LYS A 61 -26.50 -27.48 -11.55
N VAL A 62 -27.26 -28.44 -12.00
CA VAL A 62 -28.72 -28.34 -12.12
C VAL A 62 -29.38 -29.26 -11.16
N PHE A 63 -30.15 -28.72 -10.21
CA PHE A 63 -30.79 -29.51 -9.17
C PHE A 63 -31.71 -30.60 -9.76
N GLU A 64 -31.58 -31.82 -9.25
CA GLU A 64 -32.30 -33.04 -9.70
C GLU A 64 -32.04 -33.47 -11.16
N LEU A 65 -31.06 -32.85 -11.85
CA LEU A 65 -30.76 -33.15 -13.26
C LEU A 65 -29.23 -33.26 -13.46
N PRO A 66 -28.56 -34.28 -12.90
CA PRO A 66 -27.11 -34.40 -12.96
C PRO A 66 -26.56 -34.57 -14.37
N GLU A 67 -27.38 -34.94 -15.35
CA GLU A 67 -26.99 -34.98 -16.77
C GLU A 67 -26.69 -33.61 -17.37
N PHE A 68 -27.11 -32.55 -16.70
CA PHE A 68 -26.80 -31.15 -17.07
C PHE A 68 -25.63 -30.57 -16.27
N ASP A 69 -25.06 -31.29 -15.32
CA ASP A 69 -23.90 -30.90 -14.57
C ASP A 69 -22.66 -30.87 -15.47
N HIS A 70 -22.06 -29.70 -15.63
CA HIS A 70 -20.91 -29.52 -16.51
C HIS A 70 -19.85 -28.61 -15.89
N THR A 71 -18.58 -28.99 -16.12
CA THR A 71 -17.46 -28.10 -15.84
C THR A 71 -16.95 -27.57 -17.18
N VAL A 72 -17.03 -26.27 -17.35
CA VAL A 72 -16.73 -25.61 -18.61
C VAL A 72 -15.84 -24.38 -18.41
N ARG A 73 -14.95 -24.15 -19.35
CA ARG A 73 -14.09 -22.97 -19.35
C ARG A 73 -14.71 -21.88 -20.22
N VAL A 74 -14.67 -20.64 -19.70
CA VAL A 74 -15.11 -19.47 -20.46
C VAL A 74 -14.12 -19.20 -21.59
N SER A 75 -14.63 -19.12 -22.80
CA SER A 75 -13.86 -18.83 -23.99
C SER A 75 -13.38 -17.37 -24.02
N GLU A 76 -12.47 -17.02 -24.94
CA GLU A 76 -11.91 -15.65 -25.03
C GLU A 76 -12.98 -14.60 -25.36
N ASP A 77 -14.05 -15.00 -26.06
CA ASP A 77 -15.20 -14.16 -26.36
C ASP A 77 -16.19 -14.02 -25.19
N GLY A 78 -15.90 -14.65 -24.03
CA GLY A 78 -16.75 -14.64 -22.85
C GLY A 78 -17.92 -15.60 -22.90
N SER A 79 -17.98 -16.55 -23.83
CA SER A 79 -19.02 -17.57 -23.91
C SER A 79 -18.62 -18.89 -23.28
N ILE A 80 -19.62 -19.71 -22.91
CA ILE A 80 -19.48 -21.13 -22.56
C ILE A 80 -20.37 -21.95 -23.47
N THR A 81 -19.96 -23.19 -23.73
CA THR A 81 -20.78 -24.13 -24.50
C THR A 81 -21.40 -25.16 -23.58
N LEU A 82 -22.72 -25.22 -23.57
CA LEU A 82 -23.51 -26.17 -22.78
C LEU A 82 -24.35 -27.08 -23.68
N PRO A 83 -24.54 -28.36 -23.31
CA PRO A 83 -25.46 -29.25 -23.99
C PRO A 83 -26.85 -28.63 -24.09
N LEU A 84 -27.55 -28.85 -25.18
CA LEU A 84 -28.90 -28.33 -25.51
C LEU A 84 -28.99 -26.80 -25.66
N LEU A 85 -28.20 -26.03 -24.92
CA LEU A 85 -28.22 -24.56 -24.95
C LEU A 85 -27.27 -23.95 -25.99
N GLY A 86 -26.25 -24.73 -26.44
CA GLY A 86 -25.21 -24.21 -27.30
C GLY A 86 -24.33 -23.19 -26.61
N ASN A 87 -23.97 -22.11 -27.31
CA ASN A 87 -23.13 -21.05 -26.77
C ASN A 87 -23.94 -20.08 -25.95
N VAL A 88 -23.55 -19.87 -24.70
CA VAL A 88 -24.14 -18.94 -23.75
C VAL A 88 -23.13 -17.89 -23.32
N GLN A 89 -23.42 -16.61 -23.58
CA GLN A 89 -22.57 -15.50 -23.15
C GLN A 89 -22.68 -15.31 -21.64
N VAL A 90 -21.55 -15.48 -20.94
CA VAL A 90 -21.44 -15.36 -19.48
C VAL A 90 -20.42 -14.31 -19.04
N GLY A 91 -19.49 -13.95 -19.91
CA GLY A 91 -18.51 -12.91 -19.65
C GLY A 91 -19.16 -11.56 -19.38
N GLY A 92 -18.66 -10.85 -18.37
CA GLY A 92 -19.22 -9.58 -17.91
C GLY A 92 -20.41 -9.72 -16.96
N LEU A 93 -20.83 -10.95 -16.61
CA LEU A 93 -21.94 -11.22 -15.69
C LEU A 93 -21.40 -11.65 -14.32
N THR A 94 -22.19 -11.39 -13.27
CA THR A 94 -21.96 -12.01 -11.95
C THR A 94 -22.45 -13.46 -11.96
N LYS A 95 -22.02 -14.23 -10.99
CA LYS A 95 -22.41 -15.63 -10.79
C LYS A 95 -23.94 -15.77 -10.79
N GLU A 96 -24.63 -14.94 -10.02
CA GLU A 96 -26.08 -14.96 -9.85
C GLU A 96 -26.81 -14.67 -11.18
N LYS A 97 -26.27 -13.71 -11.97
CA LYS A 97 -26.83 -13.42 -13.30
C LYS A 97 -26.63 -14.56 -14.28
N VAL A 98 -25.52 -15.30 -14.16
CA VAL A 98 -25.28 -16.50 -14.99
C VAL A 98 -26.22 -17.63 -14.58
N GLU A 99 -26.42 -17.86 -13.28
CA GLU A 99 -27.40 -18.83 -12.75
C GLU A 99 -28.79 -18.56 -13.30
N GLN A 100 -29.27 -17.32 -13.19
CA GLN A 100 -30.57 -16.92 -13.70
C GLN A 100 -30.66 -17.10 -15.22
N LYS A 101 -29.66 -16.64 -15.96
CA LYS A 101 -29.64 -16.75 -17.43
C LYS A 101 -29.69 -18.20 -17.91
N ILE A 102 -28.95 -19.10 -17.27
CA ILE A 102 -28.96 -20.51 -17.63
C ILE A 102 -30.32 -21.13 -17.24
N ALA A 103 -30.89 -20.79 -16.07
CA ALA A 103 -32.20 -21.26 -15.66
C ALA A 103 -33.29 -20.86 -16.66
N ASP A 104 -33.32 -19.57 -17.09
CA ASP A 104 -34.29 -19.06 -18.09
C ASP A 104 -34.16 -19.79 -19.44
N LEU A 105 -32.93 -20.11 -19.86
CA LEU A 105 -32.69 -20.88 -21.10
C LEU A 105 -33.14 -22.33 -21.00
N LEU A 106 -32.98 -22.95 -19.80
CA LEU A 106 -33.42 -24.32 -19.53
C LEU A 106 -34.95 -24.47 -19.38
N GLU A 107 -35.69 -23.41 -19.10
CA GLU A 107 -37.16 -23.46 -18.93
C GLU A 107 -37.88 -24.06 -20.16
N LYS A 108 -37.29 -23.99 -21.35
CA LYS A 108 -37.80 -24.63 -22.57
C LYS A 108 -37.77 -26.17 -22.49
N TYR A 109 -36.92 -26.73 -21.67
CA TYR A 109 -36.66 -28.17 -21.56
C TYR A 109 -37.12 -28.71 -20.21
N VAL A 110 -37.00 -27.94 -19.14
CA VAL A 110 -37.25 -28.32 -17.76
C VAL A 110 -38.02 -27.22 -17.03
N LYS A 111 -39.17 -27.53 -16.48
CA LYS A 111 -39.95 -26.57 -15.68
C LYS A 111 -39.24 -26.29 -14.35
N ARG A 112 -39.02 -25.00 -14.05
CA ARG A 112 -38.41 -24.51 -12.80
C ARG A 112 -36.99 -25.06 -12.56
N ALA A 113 -36.15 -25.03 -13.55
CA ALA A 113 -34.75 -25.41 -13.40
C ALA A 113 -34.07 -24.56 -12.31
N GLN A 114 -33.50 -25.19 -11.30
CA GLN A 114 -32.63 -24.52 -10.30
C GLN A 114 -31.20 -24.75 -10.69
N VAL A 115 -30.47 -23.67 -11.00
CA VAL A 115 -29.09 -23.71 -11.45
C VAL A 115 -28.19 -23.10 -10.39
N SER A 116 -27.07 -23.75 -10.11
CA SER A 116 -26.00 -23.22 -9.26
C SER A 116 -24.70 -23.19 -10.06
N VAL A 117 -23.99 -22.08 -9.98
CA VAL A 117 -22.70 -21.89 -10.65
C VAL A 117 -21.61 -21.73 -9.61
N PHE A 118 -20.55 -22.51 -9.72
CA PHE A 118 -19.36 -22.43 -8.86
C PHE A 118 -18.16 -22.05 -9.73
N ILE A 119 -17.41 -21.05 -9.31
CA ILE A 119 -16.18 -20.67 -9.99
C ILE A 119 -15.05 -21.48 -9.36
N LYS A 120 -14.49 -22.41 -10.15
CA LYS A 120 -13.39 -23.30 -9.72
C LYS A 120 -12.04 -22.66 -9.87
N GLU A 121 -11.86 -21.81 -10.92
CA GLU A 121 -10.61 -21.10 -11.20
C GLU A 121 -10.94 -19.68 -11.64
N TYR A 122 -10.30 -18.70 -11.00
CA TYR A 122 -10.44 -17.26 -11.27
C TYR A 122 -9.30 -16.82 -12.18
N GLN A 123 -9.31 -17.24 -13.46
CA GLN A 123 -8.21 -16.96 -14.40
C GLN A 123 -8.27 -15.55 -14.99
N SER A 124 -9.48 -14.98 -15.11
CA SER A 124 -9.67 -13.65 -15.70
C SER A 124 -9.33 -12.52 -14.74
N SER A 125 -9.20 -12.82 -13.45
CA SER A 125 -8.91 -11.81 -12.42
C SER A 125 -7.70 -12.24 -11.60
N ARG A 126 -6.52 -11.91 -12.10
CA ARG A 126 -5.24 -12.19 -11.46
C ARG A 126 -4.39 -10.95 -11.35
N VAL A 127 -3.49 -10.97 -10.38
CA VAL A 127 -2.41 -10.00 -10.25
C VAL A 127 -1.07 -10.73 -10.21
N ALA A 128 -0.04 -10.12 -10.77
CA ALA A 128 1.31 -10.63 -10.67
C ALA A 128 2.06 -9.91 -9.54
N ILE A 129 2.76 -10.65 -8.69
CA ILE A 129 3.65 -10.09 -7.69
C ILE A 129 5.07 -10.57 -7.98
N ILE A 130 5.97 -9.62 -8.20
CA ILE A 130 7.36 -9.89 -8.57
C ILE A 130 8.33 -9.15 -7.66
N GLY A 131 9.56 -9.66 -7.57
CA GLY A 131 10.65 -9.03 -6.83
C GLY A 131 10.79 -9.52 -5.39
N ALA A 132 11.05 -8.60 -4.47
CA ALA A 132 11.43 -8.90 -3.09
C ALA A 132 10.24 -9.16 -2.15
N VAL A 133 9.42 -10.15 -2.50
CA VAL A 133 8.39 -10.74 -1.63
C VAL A 133 8.74 -12.18 -1.33
N GLU A 134 8.19 -12.78 -0.26
CA GLU A 134 8.51 -14.14 0.14
C GLU A 134 8.13 -15.15 -0.94
N LYS A 135 6.95 -15.00 -1.54
CA LYS A 135 6.41 -15.91 -2.57
C LYS A 135 5.98 -15.10 -3.80
N PRO A 136 6.91 -14.76 -4.72
CA PRO A 136 6.53 -14.12 -5.96
C PRO A 136 5.73 -15.09 -6.86
N GLY A 137 4.78 -14.56 -7.63
CA GLY A 137 3.93 -15.38 -8.49
C GLY A 137 2.68 -14.67 -8.96
N MET A 138 1.76 -15.47 -9.56
CA MET A 138 0.43 -15.02 -9.95
C MET A 138 -0.56 -15.35 -8.83
N TYR A 139 -1.40 -14.38 -8.47
CA TYR A 139 -2.39 -14.51 -7.41
C TYR A 139 -3.78 -14.20 -7.95
N GLU A 140 -4.77 -14.95 -7.47
CA GLU A 140 -6.16 -14.70 -7.83
C GLU A 140 -6.69 -13.48 -7.08
N LEU A 141 -7.32 -12.57 -7.82
CA LEU A 141 -7.94 -11.37 -7.26
C LEU A 141 -9.45 -11.63 -7.07
N VAL A 142 -9.81 -12.23 -5.95
CA VAL A 142 -11.22 -12.55 -5.63
C VAL A 142 -11.83 -11.40 -4.85
N GLY A 143 -12.84 -10.75 -5.44
CA GLY A 143 -13.47 -9.58 -4.86
C GLY A 143 -12.55 -8.35 -4.86
N ARG A 144 -12.77 -7.46 -3.90
CA ARG A 144 -11.99 -6.22 -3.79
C ARG A 144 -10.85 -6.41 -2.79
N GLN A 145 -9.65 -6.54 -3.29
CA GLN A 145 -8.46 -6.68 -2.45
C GLN A 145 -7.54 -5.48 -2.59
N SER A 146 -6.92 -5.10 -1.48
CA SER A 146 -5.94 -4.02 -1.43
C SER A 146 -4.52 -4.55 -1.64
N LEU A 147 -3.59 -3.63 -1.91
CA LEU A 147 -2.18 -3.92 -2.06
C LEU A 147 -1.62 -4.71 -0.86
N LEU A 148 -1.88 -4.27 0.38
CA LEU A 148 -1.35 -4.94 1.58
C LEU A 148 -1.95 -6.33 1.79
N GLN A 149 -3.23 -6.54 1.47
CA GLN A 149 -3.84 -7.88 1.53
C GLN A 149 -3.16 -8.83 0.57
N MET A 150 -2.89 -8.39 -0.65
CA MET A 150 -2.24 -9.22 -1.66
C MET A 150 -0.77 -9.50 -1.32
N ILE A 151 -0.03 -8.50 -0.83
CA ILE A 151 1.34 -8.70 -0.32
C ILE A 151 1.35 -9.68 0.86
N SER A 152 0.35 -9.61 1.76
CA SER A 152 0.22 -10.56 2.87
C SER A 152 0.00 -11.99 2.38
N GLN A 153 -0.80 -12.21 1.33
CA GLN A 153 -0.96 -13.52 0.68
C GLN A 153 0.35 -14.05 0.09
N ALA A 154 1.19 -13.12 -0.43
CA ALA A 154 2.53 -13.44 -0.92
C ALA A 154 3.56 -13.70 0.19
N GLY A 155 3.12 -13.73 1.46
CA GLY A 155 3.99 -13.97 2.62
C GLY A 155 4.70 -12.75 3.16
N GLY A 156 4.43 -11.54 2.62
CA GLY A 156 5.05 -10.30 3.02
C GLY A 156 6.28 -9.91 2.21
N PHE A 157 6.91 -8.83 2.63
CA PHE A 157 8.15 -8.32 2.04
C PHE A 157 9.36 -9.05 2.57
N LYS A 158 10.37 -9.29 1.71
CA LYS A 158 11.70 -9.74 2.15
C LYS A 158 12.45 -8.61 2.85
N GLU A 159 13.42 -8.96 3.68
CA GLU A 159 14.28 -8.01 4.41
C GLU A 159 15.02 -7.03 3.50
N ASN A 160 15.32 -7.46 2.27
CA ASN A 160 15.99 -6.66 1.25
C ASN A 160 15.03 -5.96 0.28
N ALA A 161 13.75 -5.86 0.60
CA ALA A 161 12.80 -5.08 -0.21
C ALA A 161 13.14 -3.59 -0.16
N ALA A 162 12.99 -2.92 -1.29
CA ALA A 162 13.14 -1.46 -1.37
C ALA A 162 11.98 -0.77 -0.68
N ASN A 163 12.21 0.46 -0.21
CA ASN A 163 11.16 1.26 0.42
C ASN A 163 10.10 1.77 -0.57
N GLU A 164 10.39 1.77 -1.86
CA GLU A 164 9.49 2.21 -2.92
C GLU A 164 9.12 1.02 -3.80
N ILE A 165 7.83 0.75 -3.91
CA ILE A 165 7.28 -0.30 -4.76
C ILE A 165 6.41 0.30 -5.85
N TYR A 166 6.14 -0.47 -6.90
CA TYR A 166 5.41 0.02 -8.06
C TYR A 166 4.24 -0.91 -8.39
N VAL A 167 3.06 -0.34 -8.60
CA VAL A 167 1.93 -1.05 -9.19
C VAL A 167 1.81 -0.59 -10.64
N LEU A 168 2.08 -1.50 -11.56
CA LEU A 168 1.94 -1.28 -13.00
C LEU A 168 0.51 -1.69 -13.39
N ARG A 169 -0.24 -0.75 -13.92
CA ARG A 169 -1.65 -0.91 -14.30
C ARG A 169 -1.84 -0.54 -15.75
N GLU A 170 -2.45 -1.42 -16.51
CA GLU A 170 -2.83 -1.14 -17.88
C GLU A 170 -4.11 -0.29 -17.91
N GLY A 171 -4.06 0.85 -18.57
CA GLY A 171 -5.20 1.72 -18.80
C GLY A 171 -6.07 1.23 -19.97
N GLN A 172 -7.26 1.79 -20.09
CA GLN A 172 -8.18 1.47 -21.21
C GLN A 172 -7.62 1.86 -22.58
N ASP A 173 -6.63 2.74 -22.63
CA ASP A 173 -5.92 3.20 -23.82
C ASP A 173 -4.72 2.31 -24.19
N GLY A 174 -4.50 1.20 -23.48
CA GLY A 174 -3.36 0.29 -23.65
C GLY A 174 -2.04 0.84 -23.10
N ASN A 175 -2.03 2.02 -22.50
CA ASN A 175 -0.85 2.57 -21.84
C ASN A 175 -0.71 2.01 -20.42
N THR A 176 0.52 1.69 -20.03
CA THR A 176 0.80 1.24 -18.65
C THR A 176 1.13 2.43 -17.75
N ALA A 177 0.29 2.66 -16.75
CA ALA A 177 0.56 3.59 -15.67
C ALA A 177 1.39 2.92 -14.57
N SER A 178 2.39 3.63 -14.04
CA SER A 178 3.17 3.19 -12.88
C SER A 178 2.77 4.01 -11.65
N ILE A 179 2.21 3.35 -10.66
CA ILE A 179 1.81 3.95 -9.38
C ILE A 179 2.92 3.64 -8.37
N SER A 180 3.61 4.68 -7.91
CA SER A 180 4.67 4.54 -6.90
C SER A 180 4.06 4.59 -5.49
N ILE A 181 4.47 3.66 -4.64
CA ILE A 181 4.01 3.51 -3.25
C ILE A 181 5.24 3.55 -2.33
N ASP A 182 5.28 4.53 -1.44
CA ASP A 182 6.28 4.60 -0.37
C ASP A 182 5.82 3.71 0.79
N LEU A 183 6.61 2.66 1.10
CA LEU A 183 6.28 1.70 2.16
C LEU A 183 6.46 2.28 3.56
N GLU A 184 7.39 3.21 3.75
CA GLU A 184 7.58 3.86 5.06
C GLU A 184 6.35 4.72 5.37
N ASP A 185 5.87 5.49 4.39
CA ASP A 185 4.67 6.31 4.54
C ASP A 185 3.42 5.45 4.75
N LEU A 186 3.29 4.36 4.00
CA LEU A 186 2.16 3.43 4.13
C LEU A 186 2.14 2.68 5.48
N LEU A 187 3.30 2.11 5.89
CA LEU A 187 3.35 1.16 7.00
C LEU A 187 3.66 1.82 8.34
N LEU A 188 4.54 2.84 8.37
CA LEU A 188 4.97 3.50 9.60
C LEU A 188 4.17 4.77 9.88
N ASN A 189 3.89 5.59 8.86
CA ASN A 189 3.12 6.82 9.03
C ASN A 189 1.60 6.59 8.92
N GLY A 190 1.17 5.39 8.53
CA GLY A 190 -0.23 4.99 8.48
C GLY A 190 -1.03 5.66 7.35
N ASN A 191 -0.38 6.06 6.26
CA ASN A 191 -1.05 6.68 5.12
C ASN A 191 -1.85 5.66 4.31
N GLN A 192 -3.08 5.39 4.75
CA GLN A 192 -3.98 4.40 4.14
C GLN A 192 -4.36 4.71 2.68
N ARG A 193 -4.14 5.93 2.20
CA ARG A 193 -4.39 6.27 0.78
C ARG A 193 -3.46 5.54 -0.17
N LEU A 194 -2.28 5.11 0.32
CA LEU A 194 -1.31 4.33 -0.42
C LEU A 194 -1.67 2.83 -0.48
N ASN A 195 -2.58 2.35 0.38
CA ASN A 195 -3.12 1.00 0.32
C ASN A 195 -4.21 0.90 -0.76
N ILE A 196 -3.82 1.06 -2.00
CA ILE A 196 -4.73 1.13 -3.14
C ILE A 196 -5.46 -0.19 -3.38
N PRO A 197 -6.73 -0.15 -3.87
CA PRO A 197 -7.40 -1.34 -4.37
C PRO A 197 -6.75 -1.80 -5.67
N LEU A 198 -6.52 -3.10 -5.77
CA LEU A 198 -5.96 -3.72 -6.96
C LEU A 198 -7.03 -3.98 -8.04
N GLN A 199 -6.57 -4.07 -9.27
CA GLN A 199 -7.37 -4.39 -10.44
C GLN A 199 -6.82 -5.65 -11.13
N PRO A 200 -7.66 -6.38 -11.88
CA PRO A 200 -7.18 -7.48 -12.72
C PRO A 200 -6.02 -7.04 -13.61
N ASN A 201 -5.02 -7.91 -13.75
CA ASN A 201 -3.80 -7.70 -14.52
C ASN A 201 -2.81 -6.67 -13.94
N ASP A 202 -3.05 -6.13 -12.74
CA ASP A 202 -2.03 -5.33 -12.05
C ASP A 202 -0.75 -6.16 -11.85
N VAL A 203 0.40 -5.51 -12.04
CA VAL A 203 1.70 -6.09 -11.71
C VAL A 203 2.31 -5.32 -10.55
N ILE A 204 2.44 -5.98 -9.41
CA ILE A 204 3.07 -5.42 -8.22
C ILE A 204 4.55 -5.75 -8.28
N ASN A 205 5.37 -4.74 -8.52
CA ASN A 205 6.83 -4.88 -8.54
C ASN A 205 7.42 -4.35 -7.24
N VAL A 206 8.06 -5.24 -6.49
CA VAL A 206 8.79 -4.94 -5.25
C VAL A 206 10.28 -5.02 -5.54
N PRO A 207 10.96 -3.89 -5.85
CA PRO A 207 12.39 -3.93 -6.16
C PRO A 207 13.22 -4.42 -4.98
N VAL A 208 14.39 -4.98 -5.29
CA VAL A 208 15.42 -5.25 -4.27
C VAL A 208 16.13 -3.95 -3.92
N ASP A 209 16.27 -3.67 -2.64
CA ASP A 209 17.03 -2.52 -2.16
C ASP A 209 18.53 -2.80 -2.31
N LYS A 210 19.12 -2.21 -3.33
CA LYS A 210 20.53 -2.40 -3.65
C LYS A 210 21.41 -1.65 -2.66
N LEU A 211 22.52 -2.26 -2.28
CA LEU A 211 23.61 -1.58 -1.61
C LEU A 211 24.42 -0.80 -2.64
N ILE A 212 24.68 0.47 -2.33
CA ILE A 212 25.63 1.30 -3.05
C ILE A 212 26.88 1.48 -2.21
N THR A 213 28.03 1.55 -2.86
CA THR A 213 29.31 1.79 -2.20
C THR A 213 29.75 3.22 -2.44
N ILE A 214 30.05 3.93 -1.35
CA ILE A 214 30.60 5.27 -1.33
C ILE A 214 31.95 5.20 -0.64
N TYR A 215 32.94 5.88 -1.18
CA TYR A 215 34.28 5.90 -0.61
C TYR A 215 34.52 7.23 0.11
N VAL A 216 35.00 7.16 1.36
CA VAL A 216 35.34 8.36 2.14
C VAL A 216 36.80 8.28 2.53
N PHE A 217 37.59 9.26 2.10
CA PHE A 217 39.02 9.32 2.31
C PHE A 217 39.50 10.66 2.91
N GLY A 218 40.72 10.67 3.40
CA GLY A 218 41.38 11.86 3.93
C GLY A 218 41.10 12.06 5.41
N GLN A 219 40.90 13.29 5.84
CA GLN A 219 40.81 13.69 7.25
C GLN A 219 39.42 13.40 7.85
N VAL A 220 39.09 12.10 7.91
CA VAL A 220 37.96 11.55 8.68
C VAL A 220 38.49 10.51 9.65
N ARG A 221 37.77 10.19 10.71
CA ARG A 221 38.26 9.24 11.74
C ARG A 221 38.40 7.82 11.21
N ASN A 222 37.47 7.36 10.40
CA ASN A 222 37.43 6.01 9.83
C ASN A 222 37.30 6.09 8.30
N PRO A 223 38.42 6.33 7.58
CA PRO A 223 38.38 6.34 6.12
C PRO A 223 38.13 4.94 5.58
N GLY A 224 37.36 4.83 4.51
CA GLY A 224 37.03 3.54 3.90
C GLY A 224 35.85 3.56 2.97
N ALA A 225 35.37 2.39 2.61
CA ALA A 225 34.17 2.17 1.83
C ALA A 225 32.96 2.06 2.76
N LEU A 226 31.93 2.83 2.46
CA LEU A 226 30.63 2.77 3.15
C LEU A 226 29.62 2.08 2.23
N GLN A 227 29.02 1.00 2.71
CA GLN A 227 27.90 0.34 2.04
C GLN A 227 26.59 0.83 2.64
N VAL A 228 25.73 1.38 1.81
CA VAL A 228 24.43 1.92 2.23
C VAL A 228 23.34 1.49 1.27
N LYS A 229 22.15 1.25 1.79
CA LYS A 229 20.98 0.97 0.96
C LYS A 229 20.65 2.18 0.08
N ILE A 230 20.33 1.96 -1.20
CA ILE A 230 20.01 3.02 -2.17
C ILE A 230 18.77 3.82 -1.73
N SER A 231 17.81 3.15 -1.08
CA SER A 231 16.60 3.75 -0.53
C SER A 231 16.87 4.84 0.51
N LYS A 232 17.99 4.75 1.24
CA LYS A 232 18.35 5.70 2.31
C LYS A 232 18.85 7.05 1.83
N LYS A 233 19.05 7.24 0.51
CA LYS A 233 19.43 8.54 -0.11
C LYS A 233 20.50 9.29 0.71
N ILE A 234 21.60 8.60 1.04
CA ILE A 234 22.66 9.15 1.91
C ILE A 234 23.22 10.47 1.38
N THR A 235 23.47 11.41 2.29
CA THR A 235 24.05 12.73 1.98
C THR A 235 25.52 12.81 2.38
N LEU A 236 26.21 13.86 1.92
CA LEU A 236 27.61 14.10 2.23
C LEU A 236 27.89 14.19 3.75
N LEU A 237 27.06 14.94 4.49
CA LEU A 237 27.23 15.03 5.95
C LEU A 237 27.01 13.70 6.63
N GLN A 238 26.00 12.94 6.18
CA GLN A 238 25.72 11.61 6.73
C GLN A 238 26.86 10.63 6.45
N ALA A 239 27.45 10.65 5.24
CA ALA A 239 28.58 9.80 4.91
C ALA A 239 29.81 10.13 5.77
N ILE A 240 30.11 11.42 5.97
CA ILE A 240 31.19 11.84 6.86
C ILE A 240 30.90 11.44 8.31
N ALA A 241 29.66 11.57 8.78
CA ALA A 241 29.25 11.14 10.12
C ALA A 241 29.43 9.63 10.32
N GLN A 242 29.03 8.81 9.31
CA GLN A 242 29.23 7.35 9.35
C GLN A 242 30.70 6.96 9.30
N ALA A 243 31.56 7.78 8.65
CA ALA A 243 33.02 7.63 8.71
C ALA A 243 33.64 8.12 10.05
N GLY A 244 32.80 8.25 11.10
CA GLY A 244 33.25 8.68 12.45
C GLY A 244 33.42 10.18 12.61
N GLY A 245 33.01 10.99 11.62
CA GLY A 245 33.14 12.44 11.60
C GLY A 245 34.52 12.89 11.09
N LEU A 246 34.73 14.19 11.12
CA LEU A 246 35.99 14.82 10.73
C LEU A 246 37.09 14.57 11.79
N SER A 247 38.32 14.39 11.33
CA SER A 247 39.49 14.41 12.23
C SER A 247 39.82 15.84 12.68
N GLU A 248 40.71 15.99 13.68
CA GLU A 248 41.11 17.31 14.24
C GLU A 248 41.69 18.23 13.17
N ASN A 249 42.47 17.67 12.25
CA ASN A 249 43.15 18.41 11.19
C ASN A 249 42.32 18.56 9.91
N ALA A 250 41.02 18.29 9.95
CA ALA A 250 40.18 18.32 8.77
C ALA A 250 39.81 19.73 8.32
N SER A 251 39.95 20.00 7.04
CA SER A 251 39.47 21.25 6.42
C SER A 251 37.99 21.15 6.08
N LYS A 252 37.15 21.87 6.81
CA LYS A 252 35.71 21.98 6.50
C LYS A 252 35.40 22.64 5.15
N ARG A 253 36.37 23.43 4.61
CA ARG A 253 36.27 24.09 3.30
C ARG A 253 36.86 23.28 2.15
N GLY A 254 37.64 22.25 2.47
CA GLY A 254 38.44 21.47 1.53
C GLY A 254 37.83 20.11 1.16
N VAL A 255 36.51 19.98 1.20
CA VAL A 255 35.87 18.71 0.84
C VAL A 255 35.60 18.65 -0.65
N ILE A 256 35.96 17.52 -1.28
CA ILE A 256 35.74 17.26 -2.71
C ILE A 256 34.92 15.98 -2.82
N VAL A 257 33.83 16.04 -3.59
CA VAL A 257 33.11 14.85 -4.03
C VAL A 257 33.47 14.61 -5.50
N LYS A 258 34.20 13.52 -5.76
CA LYS A 258 34.46 13.03 -7.11
C LYS A 258 33.35 12.13 -7.55
N ARG A 259 32.77 12.40 -8.68
CA ARG A 259 31.65 11.65 -9.26
C ARG A 259 31.91 11.32 -10.71
N LYS A 260 31.69 10.09 -11.09
CA LYS A 260 31.68 9.67 -12.51
C LYS A 260 30.27 9.68 -13.04
N ASP A 261 30.07 10.25 -14.20
CA ASP A 261 28.80 10.14 -14.93
C ASP A 261 28.69 8.80 -15.68
N LYS A 262 27.53 8.57 -16.33
CA LYS A 262 27.30 7.33 -17.10
C LYS A 262 28.27 7.16 -18.27
N SER A 263 28.93 8.22 -18.73
CA SER A 263 29.94 8.18 -19.81
C SER A 263 31.35 7.96 -19.29
N GLY A 264 31.54 7.83 -17.97
CA GLY A 264 32.84 7.66 -17.33
C GLY A 264 33.59 8.98 -17.06
N LYS A 265 33.03 10.14 -17.43
CA LYS A 265 33.65 11.43 -17.21
C LYS A 265 33.62 11.79 -15.72
N GLU A 266 34.75 12.13 -15.16
CA GLU A 266 34.90 12.50 -13.75
C GLU A 266 34.58 13.99 -13.54
N THR A 267 33.77 14.29 -12.54
CA THR A 267 33.42 15.64 -12.10
C THR A 267 33.81 15.82 -10.65
N ASN A 268 34.48 16.93 -10.34
CA ASN A 268 34.92 17.29 -8.98
C ASN A 268 34.01 18.38 -8.40
N LEU A 269 33.19 18.05 -7.44
CA LEU A 269 32.34 18.97 -6.69
C LEU A 269 33.09 19.45 -5.45
N ARG A 270 33.52 20.71 -5.43
CA ARG A 270 34.10 21.32 -4.23
C ARG A 270 33.01 21.79 -3.27
N VAL A 271 33.11 21.42 -2.01
CA VAL A 271 32.09 21.65 -1.00
C VAL A 271 32.67 22.30 0.23
N ASN A 272 32.03 23.36 0.69
CA ASN A 272 32.27 23.94 1.99
C ASN A 272 31.24 23.40 3.00
N LEU A 273 31.65 22.49 3.88
CA LEU A 273 30.75 21.88 4.88
C LEU A 273 30.17 22.91 5.84
N ASN A 274 30.87 24.02 6.12
CA ASN A 274 30.33 25.09 6.97
C ASN A 274 29.06 25.70 6.41
N ASP A 275 28.96 25.80 5.10
CA ASP A 275 27.77 26.37 4.45
C ASP A 275 26.56 25.42 4.55
N ILE A 276 26.81 24.10 4.49
CA ILE A 276 25.79 23.09 4.69
C ILE A 276 25.36 23.03 6.16
N ILE A 277 26.32 22.96 7.09
CA ILE A 277 26.07 22.91 8.54
C ILE A 277 25.30 24.14 9.03
N LYS A 278 25.58 25.33 8.46
CA LYS A 278 24.88 26.57 8.79
C LYS A 278 23.56 26.75 8.01
N GLY A 279 23.12 25.78 7.23
CA GLY A 279 21.90 25.84 6.43
C GLY A 279 21.92 26.80 5.24
N LYS A 280 23.12 27.38 4.91
CA LYS A 280 23.28 28.28 3.76
C LYS A 280 23.25 27.55 2.43
N ARG A 281 23.54 26.27 2.41
CA ARG A 281 23.51 25.38 1.24
C ARG A 281 22.85 24.07 1.59
N LYS A 282 22.07 23.50 0.67
CA LYS A 282 21.50 22.14 0.83
C LYS A 282 22.61 21.11 0.82
N ASP A 283 22.46 20.06 1.61
CA ASP A 283 23.38 18.93 1.63
C ASP A 283 23.33 18.18 0.29
N ILE A 284 24.44 17.53 -0.04
CA ILE A 284 24.63 16.89 -1.36
C ILE A 284 24.27 15.41 -1.24
N PRO A 285 23.25 14.92 -1.99
CA PRO A 285 22.99 13.50 -2.06
C PRO A 285 24.12 12.79 -2.82
N LEU A 286 24.64 11.74 -2.18
CA LEU A 286 25.69 10.91 -2.77
C LEU A 286 25.07 9.78 -3.61
N ARG A 287 25.87 9.26 -4.56
CA ARG A 287 25.51 8.22 -5.50
C ARG A 287 26.54 7.09 -5.44
N GLU A 288 26.18 5.95 -5.99
CA GLU A 288 27.10 4.84 -6.12
C GLU A 288 28.41 5.24 -6.79
N GLY A 289 29.54 4.81 -6.22
CA GLY A 289 30.87 5.10 -6.72
C GLY A 289 31.39 6.50 -6.42
N ASP A 290 30.62 7.35 -5.71
CA ASP A 290 31.13 8.67 -5.30
C ASP A 290 32.33 8.51 -4.35
N VAL A 291 33.35 9.34 -4.55
CA VAL A 291 34.53 9.41 -3.70
C VAL A 291 34.57 10.74 -2.98
N VAL A 292 34.37 10.71 -1.67
CA VAL A 292 34.45 11.88 -0.79
C VAL A 292 35.87 11.99 -0.28
N ILE A 293 36.53 13.14 -0.53
CA ILE A 293 37.88 13.41 -0.06
C ILE A 293 37.85 14.64 0.86
N VAL A 294 38.23 14.43 2.13
CA VAL A 294 38.34 15.51 3.09
C VAL A 294 39.84 15.89 3.19
N LYS A 295 40.18 17.11 2.77
CA LYS A 295 41.55 17.61 2.82
C LYS A 295 41.95 18.00 4.22
N GLU A 296 43.25 18.03 4.46
CA GLU A 296 43.84 18.59 5.65
C GLU A 296 43.71 20.11 5.68
N SER A 297 43.55 20.67 6.87
CA SER A 297 43.63 22.11 7.10
C SER A 297 45.11 22.52 7.08
N ILE A 298 45.40 23.54 6.32
CA ILE A 298 46.78 24.04 6.19
C ILE A 298 47.18 24.93 7.40
N PHE A 299 46.20 25.20 8.32
CA PHE A 299 46.44 26.00 9.53
C PHE A 299 45.59 25.50 10.69
#